data_a6551a1cee61ea1c6e46f597a1b7dd15
#
_entry.id   a6551a1cee61ea1c6e46f597a1b7dd15
#
_cell.length_a   1.000
_cell.length_b   1.000
_cell.length_c   1.000
_cell.angle_alpha   90.00
_cell.angle_beta   90.00
_cell.angle_gamma   90.00
#
_symmetry.space_group_name_H-M   'P 1'
#
loop_
_entity.id
_entity.type
_entity.pdbx_description
1 polymer ?
#
loop_
_entity_poly.entity_id
_entity_poly.type
_entity_poly.pdbx_seq_one_letter_code
_entity_poly.pdbx_strand_id
1 'polypeptide(L)'
;TVYDKTLRIENLSSNIIDLLNLQQDKEDAKRAAKLCKADLVTGMVFEFTELQGIMGREYARVSGENEAVCEAIFEHYLPRFAGDILPKTNAGIALSIADKLDSIAGFFAIGIQPTGSQDPYALRRQALGVLNILMDSKLDISLKELVELALNNYSNLEFNKEEVVNSIMEFFKERIKNLFRDLGIRYDVIDLSLIHISEPTRP
;
A
#
# COMPACT_ATOMS: atom_id res chain seq x y z
N THR A 1 -15.70 -2.81 -8.50
CA THR A 1 -15.45 -1.56 -9.27
C THR A 1 -14.29 -0.76 -8.70
N VAL A 2 -13.79 0.26 -9.44
CA VAL A 2 -12.77 1.20 -8.90
C VAL A 2 -13.33 1.96 -7.69
N TYR A 3 -14.60 2.29 -7.71
CA TYR A 3 -15.28 2.92 -6.58
C TYR A 3 -15.26 2.02 -5.33
N ASP A 4 -15.55 0.74 -5.45
CA ASP A 4 -15.47 -0.19 -4.31
C ASP A 4 -14.03 -0.27 -3.77
N LYS A 5 -13.03 -0.20 -4.65
CA LYS A 5 -11.63 -0.11 -4.26
C LYS A 5 -11.35 1.15 -3.44
N THR A 6 -11.86 2.32 -3.83
CA THR A 6 -11.67 3.55 -3.04
C THR A 6 -12.27 3.46 -1.64
N LEU A 7 -13.43 2.81 -1.49
CA LEU A 7 -14.04 2.58 -0.17
C LEU A 7 -13.17 1.68 0.73
N ARG A 8 -12.58 0.61 0.15
CA ARG A 8 -11.67 -0.27 0.91
C ARG A 8 -10.37 0.46 1.29
N ILE A 9 -9.81 1.26 0.37
CA ILE A 9 -8.63 2.08 0.62
C ILE A 9 -8.93 3.11 1.72
N GLU A 10 -10.09 3.76 1.70
CA GLU A 10 -10.52 4.70 2.75
C GLU A 10 -10.54 4.03 4.13
N ASN A 11 -11.16 2.86 4.23
CA ASN A 11 -11.22 2.11 5.48
C ASN A 11 -9.81 1.68 5.93
N LEU A 12 -9.01 1.14 5.03
CA LEU A 12 -7.68 0.64 5.37
C LEU A 12 -6.71 1.77 5.75
N SER A 13 -6.68 2.88 5.00
CA SER A 13 -5.84 4.04 5.33
C SER A 13 -6.23 4.67 6.66
N SER A 14 -7.53 4.74 6.97
CA SER A 14 -8.02 5.19 8.27
C SER A 14 -7.52 4.31 9.41
N ASN A 15 -7.57 2.98 9.26
CA ASN A 15 -7.05 2.04 10.26
C ASN A 15 -5.53 2.15 10.43
N ILE A 16 -4.78 2.36 9.33
CA ILE A 16 -3.33 2.58 9.39
C ILE A 16 -3.01 3.86 10.19
N ILE A 17 -3.73 4.95 9.95
CA ILE A 17 -3.59 6.20 10.71
C ILE A 17 -3.87 5.97 12.21
N ASP A 18 -4.89 5.17 12.54
CA ASP A 18 -5.21 4.83 13.94
C ASP A 18 -4.08 4.04 14.60
N LEU A 19 -3.52 3.04 13.92
CA LEU A 19 -2.39 2.24 14.41
C LEU A 19 -1.13 3.08 14.64
N LEU A 20 -0.92 4.10 13.81
CA LEU A 20 0.21 5.00 13.92
C LEU A 20 -0.01 6.15 14.92
N ASN A 21 -1.19 6.23 15.55
CA ASN A 21 -1.59 7.31 16.46
C ASN A 21 -1.52 8.72 15.82
N LEU A 22 -1.80 8.83 14.51
CA LEU A 22 -1.75 10.07 13.72
C LEU A 22 -3.16 10.64 13.48
N GLN A 23 -3.95 10.78 14.54
CA GLN A 23 -5.38 11.16 14.46
C GLN A 23 -5.63 12.50 13.74
N GLN A 24 -4.68 13.44 13.81
CA GLN A 24 -4.77 14.73 13.13
C GLN A 24 -4.80 14.60 11.59
N ASP A 25 -4.23 13.54 11.03
CA ASP A 25 -4.14 13.33 9.58
C ASP A 25 -5.31 12.46 9.04
N LYS A 26 -6.20 11.98 9.92
CA LYS A 26 -7.23 10.99 9.57
C LYS A 26 -8.25 11.49 8.57
N GLU A 27 -8.74 12.70 8.74
CA GLU A 27 -9.75 13.27 7.85
C GLU A 27 -9.16 13.57 6.48
N ASP A 28 -7.92 14.04 6.41
CA ASP A 28 -7.21 14.26 5.14
C ASP A 28 -6.96 12.93 4.42
N ALA A 29 -6.55 11.89 5.13
CA ALA A 29 -6.36 10.55 4.55
C ALA A 29 -7.68 9.97 4.00
N LYS A 30 -8.79 10.09 4.71
CA LYS A 30 -10.11 9.67 4.24
C LYS A 30 -10.56 10.45 3.02
N ARG A 31 -10.38 11.79 3.04
CA ARG A 31 -10.76 12.63 1.91
C ARG A 31 -9.94 12.30 0.68
N ALA A 32 -8.63 12.17 0.83
CA ALA A 32 -7.74 11.76 -0.25
C ALA A 32 -8.09 10.38 -0.80
N ALA A 33 -8.44 9.40 0.04
CA ALA A 33 -8.85 8.06 -0.39
C ALA A 33 -10.08 8.08 -1.30
N LYS A 34 -11.07 8.93 -0.99
CA LYS A 34 -12.26 9.09 -1.83
C LYS A 34 -11.95 9.67 -3.20
N LEU A 35 -10.94 10.52 -3.30
CA LEU A 35 -10.61 11.28 -4.50
C LEU A 35 -9.46 10.68 -5.31
N CYS A 36 -8.64 9.79 -4.71
CA CYS A 36 -7.37 9.35 -5.28
C CYS A 36 -7.46 8.65 -6.65
N LYS A 37 -8.63 8.17 -7.03
CA LYS A 37 -8.88 7.54 -8.34
C LYS A 37 -9.85 8.35 -9.23
N ALA A 38 -10.22 9.57 -8.82
CA ALA A 38 -11.16 10.39 -9.58
C ALA A 38 -10.60 10.89 -10.92
N ASP A 39 -9.29 11.03 -11.02
CA ASP A 39 -8.61 11.43 -12.25
C ASP A 39 -8.68 10.37 -13.37
N LEU A 40 -8.88 9.10 -13.03
CA LEU A 40 -8.97 8.00 -14.00
C LEU A 40 -10.15 8.12 -14.97
N VAL A 41 -11.19 8.89 -14.63
CA VAL A 41 -12.35 9.11 -15.49
C VAL A 41 -12.24 10.38 -16.32
N THR A 42 -11.10 11.08 -16.25
CA THR A 42 -10.87 12.32 -17.01
C THR A 42 -10.26 12.04 -18.37
N GLY A 43 -10.60 12.83 -19.38
CA GLY A 43 -10.01 12.71 -20.72
C GLY A 43 -8.49 12.89 -20.71
N MET A 44 -7.93 13.73 -19.80
CA MET A 44 -6.50 13.94 -19.70
C MET A 44 -5.77 12.65 -19.30
N VAL A 45 -6.22 11.96 -18.27
CA VAL A 45 -5.57 10.73 -17.80
C VAL A 45 -5.89 9.53 -18.73
N PHE A 46 -7.02 9.58 -19.43
CA PHE A 46 -7.32 8.58 -20.46
C PHE A 46 -6.33 8.64 -21.63
N GLU A 47 -5.97 9.84 -22.09
CA GLU A 47 -5.00 10.03 -23.17
C GLU A 47 -3.54 9.92 -22.69
N PHE A 48 -3.24 10.38 -21.48
CA PHE A 48 -1.91 10.45 -20.89
C PHE A 48 -1.87 9.72 -19.55
N THR A 49 -1.79 8.39 -19.61
CA THR A 49 -1.87 7.51 -18.43
C THR A 49 -0.75 7.75 -17.42
N GLU A 50 0.40 8.27 -17.85
CA GLU A 50 1.52 8.64 -16.99
C GLU A 50 1.23 9.82 -16.06
N LEU A 51 0.16 10.57 -16.34
CA LEU A 51 -0.28 11.68 -15.50
C LEU A 51 -1.20 11.27 -14.34
N GLN A 52 -1.44 9.97 -14.14
CA GLN A 52 -2.19 9.46 -12.99
C GLN A 52 -1.60 9.97 -11.67
N GLY A 53 -2.45 10.44 -10.78
CA GLY A 53 -2.07 11.06 -9.51
C GLY A 53 -1.58 12.50 -9.65
N ILE A 54 -0.81 12.83 -10.67
CA ILE A 54 -0.39 14.21 -10.95
C ILE A 54 -1.63 15.07 -11.25
N MET A 55 -2.45 14.64 -12.20
CA MET A 55 -3.68 15.34 -12.55
C MET A 55 -4.71 15.25 -11.43
N GLY A 56 -4.75 14.14 -10.69
CA GLY A 56 -5.59 13.99 -9.50
C GLY A 56 -5.31 15.08 -8.47
N ARG A 57 -4.03 15.32 -8.17
CA ARG A 57 -3.58 16.41 -7.29
C ARG A 57 -4.00 17.79 -7.81
N GLU A 58 -3.71 18.08 -9.07
CA GLU A 58 -4.01 19.39 -9.65
C GLU A 58 -5.53 19.65 -9.72
N TYR A 59 -6.33 18.66 -10.08
CA TYR A 59 -7.78 18.78 -10.07
C TYR A 59 -8.33 18.98 -8.66
N ALA A 60 -7.80 18.28 -7.65
CA ALA A 60 -8.18 18.48 -6.26
C ALA A 60 -7.87 19.91 -5.81
N ARG A 61 -6.67 20.42 -6.13
CA ARG A 61 -6.24 21.78 -5.80
C ARG A 61 -7.15 22.85 -6.41
N VAL A 62 -7.46 22.73 -7.70
CA VAL A 62 -8.36 23.66 -8.40
C VAL A 62 -9.78 23.55 -7.87
N SER A 63 -10.18 22.38 -7.37
CA SER A 63 -11.50 22.17 -6.75
C SER A 63 -11.60 22.65 -5.30
N GLY A 64 -10.52 23.19 -4.73
CA GLY A 64 -10.49 23.81 -3.40
C GLY A 64 -10.23 22.82 -2.25
N GLU A 65 -9.70 21.62 -2.54
CA GLU A 65 -9.22 20.72 -1.50
C GLU A 65 -7.97 21.30 -0.81
N ASN A 66 -7.75 20.96 0.45
CA ASN A 66 -6.56 21.39 1.16
C ASN A 66 -5.29 20.70 0.61
N GLU A 67 -4.12 21.30 0.85
CA GLU A 67 -2.86 20.82 0.27
C GLU A 67 -2.48 19.43 0.77
N ALA A 68 -2.80 19.05 2.02
CA ALA A 68 -2.52 17.72 2.54
C ALA A 68 -3.29 16.63 1.77
N VAL A 69 -4.56 16.90 1.44
CA VAL A 69 -5.37 16.03 0.58
C VAL A 69 -4.79 15.95 -0.83
N CYS A 70 -4.42 17.10 -1.41
CA CYS A 70 -3.84 17.17 -2.75
C CYS A 70 -2.55 16.36 -2.85
N GLU A 71 -1.62 16.54 -1.92
CA GLU A 71 -0.36 15.80 -1.90
C GLU A 71 -0.58 14.30 -1.67
N ALA A 72 -1.47 13.90 -0.75
CA ALA A 72 -1.79 12.50 -0.53
C ALA A 72 -2.37 11.82 -1.78
N ILE A 73 -3.17 12.53 -2.59
CA ILE A 73 -3.66 12.03 -3.88
C ILE A 73 -2.51 11.74 -4.84
N PHE A 74 -1.49 12.57 -4.90
CA PHE A 74 -0.31 12.30 -5.72
C PHE A 74 0.52 11.16 -5.12
N GLU A 75 0.79 11.21 -3.84
CA GLU A 75 1.68 10.30 -3.13
C GLU A 75 1.18 8.85 -3.08
N HIS A 76 -0.13 8.60 -3.22
CA HIS A 76 -0.65 7.23 -3.12
C HIS A 76 -0.14 6.29 -4.22
N TYR A 77 0.29 6.81 -5.36
CA TYR A 77 0.94 6.01 -6.41
C TYR A 77 2.40 5.70 -6.12
N LEU A 78 3.05 6.47 -5.24
CA LEU A 78 4.48 6.31 -4.94
C LEU A 78 4.75 5.07 -4.05
N PRO A 79 5.90 4.42 -4.23
CA PRO A 79 6.76 4.47 -5.40
C PRO A 79 6.12 3.74 -6.58
N ARG A 80 6.29 4.27 -7.80
CA ARG A 80 5.73 3.70 -9.05
C ARG A 80 6.64 2.64 -9.64
N PHE A 81 7.96 2.76 -9.37
CA PHE A 81 9.02 1.86 -9.86
C PHE A 81 10.17 1.80 -8.85
N ALA A 82 11.13 0.91 -9.09
CA ALA A 82 12.31 0.80 -8.23
C ALA A 82 13.15 2.08 -8.27
N GLY A 83 13.48 2.64 -7.10
CA GLY A 83 14.24 3.89 -6.97
C GLY A 83 13.42 5.17 -7.15
N ASP A 84 12.10 5.08 -7.27
CA ASP A 84 11.22 6.25 -7.26
C ASP A 84 11.19 6.90 -5.88
N ILE A 85 10.76 8.16 -5.83
CA ILE A 85 10.53 8.87 -4.57
C ILE A 85 9.46 8.15 -3.74
N LEU A 86 9.54 8.30 -2.42
CA LEU A 86 8.57 7.74 -1.49
C LEU A 86 7.57 8.82 -1.02
N PRO A 87 6.37 8.43 -0.57
CA PRO A 87 5.43 9.35 0.04
C PRO A 87 6.04 9.95 1.32
N LYS A 88 5.75 11.21 1.60
CA LYS A 88 6.33 11.96 2.73
C LYS A 88 5.30 12.39 3.76
N THR A 89 4.06 12.64 3.31
CA THR A 89 2.99 13.04 4.22
C THR A 89 2.40 11.81 4.91
N ASN A 90 1.96 11.93 6.15
CA ASN A 90 1.35 10.83 6.88
C ASN A 90 0.12 10.28 6.15
N ALA A 91 -0.72 11.15 5.61
CA ALA A 91 -1.88 10.76 4.80
C ALA A 91 -1.45 10.02 3.52
N GLY A 92 -0.43 10.51 2.81
CA GLY A 92 0.11 9.88 1.61
C GLY A 92 0.75 8.52 1.88
N ILE A 93 1.50 8.38 2.98
CA ILE A 93 2.09 7.12 3.45
C ILE A 93 0.98 6.09 3.70
N ALA A 94 -0.01 6.44 4.53
CA ALA A 94 -1.12 5.55 4.85
C ALA A 94 -1.92 5.15 3.60
N LEU A 95 -2.18 6.10 2.73
CA LEU A 95 -2.94 5.89 1.50
C LEU A 95 -2.18 5.03 0.48
N SER A 96 -0.87 5.25 0.34
CA SER A 96 -0.02 4.45 -0.55
C SER A 96 0.10 2.99 -0.09
N ILE A 97 0.29 2.76 1.22
CA ILE A 97 0.29 1.42 1.79
C ILE A 97 -1.08 0.76 1.58
N ALA A 98 -2.17 1.49 1.84
CA ALA A 98 -3.53 0.98 1.70
C ALA A 98 -3.86 0.56 0.26
N ASP A 99 -3.55 1.38 -0.75
CA ASP A 99 -3.81 1.07 -2.16
C ASP A 99 -3.08 -0.20 -2.61
N LYS A 100 -1.81 -0.34 -2.21
CA LYS A 100 -0.98 -1.48 -2.56
C LYS A 100 -1.41 -2.76 -1.86
N LEU A 101 -1.69 -2.68 -0.55
CA LEU A 101 -2.16 -3.83 0.22
C LEU A 101 -3.57 -4.26 -0.16
N ASP A 102 -4.48 -3.33 -0.49
CA ASP A 102 -5.79 -3.68 -1.03
C ASP A 102 -5.66 -4.53 -2.29
N SER A 103 -4.77 -4.15 -3.21
CA SER A 103 -4.54 -4.94 -4.43
C SER A 103 -3.97 -6.33 -4.10
N ILE A 104 -2.92 -6.41 -3.27
CA ILE A 104 -2.29 -7.69 -2.89
C ILE A 104 -3.33 -8.59 -2.22
N ALA A 105 -4.02 -8.09 -1.19
CA ALA A 105 -5.02 -8.84 -0.44
C ALA A 105 -6.15 -9.34 -1.35
N GLY A 106 -6.68 -8.47 -2.23
CA GLY A 106 -7.76 -8.83 -3.13
C GLY A 106 -7.39 -9.93 -4.12
N PHE A 107 -6.22 -9.86 -4.75
CA PHE A 107 -5.77 -10.89 -5.69
C PHE A 107 -5.47 -12.22 -4.99
N PHE A 108 -4.83 -12.20 -3.82
CA PHE A 108 -4.57 -13.42 -3.05
C PHE A 108 -5.87 -14.05 -2.53
N ALA A 109 -6.84 -13.25 -2.08
CA ALA A 109 -8.15 -13.75 -1.62
C ALA A 109 -8.93 -14.52 -2.69
N ILE A 110 -8.74 -14.17 -3.99
CA ILE A 110 -9.34 -14.89 -5.11
C ILE A 110 -8.39 -15.95 -5.73
N GLY A 111 -7.28 -16.28 -5.05
CA GLY A 111 -6.34 -17.32 -5.47
C GLY A 111 -5.39 -16.92 -6.60
N ILE A 112 -5.31 -15.63 -6.96
CA ILE A 112 -4.39 -15.15 -7.99
C ILE A 112 -3.08 -14.71 -7.34
N GLN A 113 -2.01 -15.46 -7.59
CA GLN A 113 -0.67 -15.17 -7.09
C GLN A 113 0.32 -15.04 -8.25
N PRO A 114 1.33 -14.15 -8.17
CA PRO A 114 2.37 -14.08 -9.18
C PRO A 114 3.20 -15.36 -9.22
N THR A 115 3.29 -15.99 -10.39
CA THR A 115 4.06 -17.23 -10.60
C THR A 115 5.20 -17.03 -11.58
N GLY A 116 6.37 -17.61 -11.30
CA GLY A 116 7.53 -17.54 -12.19
C GLY A 116 7.91 -16.10 -12.55
N SER A 117 8.04 -15.78 -13.82
CA SER A 117 8.34 -14.45 -14.33
C SER A 117 7.10 -13.56 -14.54
N GLN A 118 5.90 -14.12 -14.43
CA GLN A 118 4.66 -13.40 -14.71
C GLN A 118 4.15 -12.65 -13.47
N ASP A 119 3.91 -11.36 -13.62
CA ASP A 119 3.29 -10.49 -12.62
C ASP A 119 2.38 -9.45 -13.32
N PRO A 120 1.28 -9.91 -13.93
CA PRO A 120 0.43 -9.06 -14.77
C PRO A 120 -0.21 -7.89 -14.00
N TYR A 121 -0.32 -8.02 -12.69
CA TYR A 121 -0.92 -7.02 -11.80
C TYR A 121 0.12 -6.22 -11.01
N ALA A 122 1.40 -6.39 -11.30
CA ALA A 122 2.52 -5.72 -10.64
C ALA A 122 2.54 -5.90 -9.10
N LEU A 123 2.06 -7.04 -8.58
CA LEU A 123 1.97 -7.30 -7.13
C LEU A 123 3.35 -7.33 -6.47
N ARG A 124 4.39 -7.83 -7.19
CA ARG A 124 5.77 -7.81 -6.68
C ARG A 124 6.28 -6.38 -6.49
N ARG A 125 6.01 -5.50 -7.46
CA ARG A 125 6.36 -4.09 -7.37
C ARG A 125 5.60 -3.40 -6.26
N GLN A 126 4.31 -3.70 -6.09
CA GLN A 126 3.50 -3.16 -5.02
C GLN A 126 4.01 -3.59 -3.64
N ALA A 127 4.37 -4.87 -3.48
CA ALA A 127 4.94 -5.38 -2.23
C ALA A 127 6.29 -4.71 -1.89
N LEU A 128 7.19 -4.56 -2.86
CA LEU A 128 8.44 -3.81 -2.68
C LEU A 128 8.17 -2.35 -2.32
N GLY A 129 7.15 -1.73 -2.90
CA GLY A 129 6.72 -0.38 -2.55
C GLY A 129 6.30 -0.27 -1.08
N VAL A 130 5.49 -1.19 -0.59
CA VAL A 130 5.10 -1.25 0.84
C VAL A 130 6.33 -1.38 1.73
N LEU A 131 7.23 -2.33 1.42
CA LEU A 131 8.45 -2.54 2.21
C LEU A 131 9.34 -1.30 2.26
N ASN A 132 9.57 -0.65 1.11
CA ASN A 132 10.38 0.56 1.05
C ASN A 132 9.77 1.70 1.88
N ILE A 133 8.46 1.87 1.85
CA ILE A 133 7.76 2.88 2.65
C ILE A 133 7.93 2.57 4.14
N LEU A 134 7.67 1.33 4.57
CA LEU A 134 7.80 0.94 5.98
C LEU A 134 9.22 1.15 6.52
N MET A 135 10.23 0.81 5.71
CA MET A 135 11.65 0.97 6.09
C MET A 135 12.08 2.43 6.16
N ASP A 136 11.71 3.24 5.17
CA ASP A 136 12.10 4.66 5.09
C ASP A 136 11.42 5.48 6.18
N SER A 137 10.13 5.27 6.37
CA SER A 137 9.31 5.99 7.35
C SER A 137 9.55 5.52 8.79
N LYS A 138 10.32 4.44 8.99
CA LYS A 138 10.62 3.83 10.30
C LYS A 138 9.36 3.59 11.15
N LEU A 139 8.30 3.15 10.48
CA LEU A 139 7.02 2.90 11.13
C LEU A 139 7.11 1.63 11.98
N ASP A 140 6.75 1.75 13.25
CA ASP A 140 6.62 0.61 14.16
C ASP A 140 5.22 0.00 14.01
N ILE A 141 5.05 -0.77 12.93
CA ILE A 141 3.79 -1.44 12.59
C ILE A 141 4.06 -2.84 12.04
N SER A 142 3.29 -3.81 12.50
CA SER A 142 3.39 -5.18 12.02
C SER A 142 2.86 -5.31 10.59
N LEU A 143 3.70 -5.83 9.68
CA LEU A 143 3.28 -6.15 8.33
C LEU A 143 2.11 -7.16 8.32
N LYS A 144 2.14 -8.15 9.24
CA LYS A 144 1.06 -9.13 9.38
C LYS A 144 -0.26 -8.45 9.76
N GLU A 145 -0.23 -7.53 10.71
CA GLU A 145 -1.42 -6.75 11.12
C GLU A 145 -1.99 -5.94 9.95
N LEU A 146 -1.14 -5.29 9.17
CA LEU A 146 -1.55 -4.57 7.95
C LEU A 146 -2.22 -5.49 6.93
N VAL A 147 -1.68 -6.69 6.72
CA VAL A 147 -2.23 -7.71 5.81
C VAL A 147 -3.59 -8.20 6.32
N GLU A 148 -3.73 -8.47 7.61
CA GLU A 148 -4.98 -8.89 8.22
C GLU A 148 -6.07 -7.82 8.12
N LEU A 149 -5.72 -6.54 8.31
CA LEU A 149 -6.62 -5.40 8.12
C LEU A 149 -7.06 -5.27 6.65
N ALA A 150 -6.14 -5.44 5.70
CA ALA A 150 -6.49 -5.40 4.28
C ALA A 150 -7.47 -6.51 3.91
N LEU A 151 -7.26 -7.74 4.40
CA LEU A 151 -8.15 -8.88 4.15
C LEU A 151 -9.53 -8.74 4.80
N ASN A 152 -9.66 -7.99 5.91
CA ASN A 152 -10.96 -7.72 6.53
C ASN A 152 -11.92 -6.97 5.60
N ASN A 153 -11.41 -6.24 4.62
CA ASN A 153 -12.23 -5.54 3.62
C ASN A 153 -12.86 -6.47 2.57
N TYR A 154 -12.53 -7.76 2.59
CA TYR A 154 -13.00 -8.78 1.65
C TYR A 154 -13.91 -9.83 2.31
N SER A 155 -14.62 -9.44 3.39
CA SER A 155 -15.53 -10.32 4.13
C SER A 155 -16.69 -10.90 3.29
N ASN A 156 -16.94 -10.34 2.12
CA ASN A 156 -17.93 -10.81 1.15
C ASN A 156 -17.40 -11.95 0.24
N LEU A 157 -16.12 -12.30 0.33
CA LEU A 157 -15.52 -13.42 -0.40
C LEU A 157 -15.33 -14.62 0.53
N GLU A 158 -15.51 -15.81 -0.03
CA GLU A 158 -15.24 -17.06 0.67
C GLU A 158 -13.78 -17.48 0.45
N PHE A 159 -12.95 -17.40 1.48
CA PHE A 159 -11.57 -17.88 1.48
C PHE A 159 -11.12 -18.22 2.91
N ASN A 160 -10.10 -19.07 3.02
CA ASN A 160 -9.46 -19.34 4.31
C ASN A 160 -8.49 -18.20 4.64
N LYS A 161 -8.91 -17.32 5.56
CA LYS A 161 -8.14 -16.12 5.91
C LYS A 161 -6.73 -16.44 6.39
N GLU A 162 -6.55 -17.46 7.23
CA GLU A 162 -5.24 -17.85 7.76
C GLU A 162 -4.29 -18.32 6.65
N GLU A 163 -4.78 -19.15 5.73
CA GLU A 163 -3.99 -19.60 4.57
C GLU A 163 -3.57 -18.42 3.67
N VAL A 164 -4.49 -17.48 3.42
CA VAL A 164 -4.21 -16.31 2.59
C VAL A 164 -3.21 -15.38 3.28
N VAL A 165 -3.35 -15.14 4.59
CA VAL A 165 -2.36 -14.36 5.37
C VAL A 165 -0.99 -15.00 5.25
N ASN A 166 -0.88 -16.32 5.49
CA ASN A 166 0.38 -17.03 5.40
C ASN A 166 1.00 -16.94 4.00
N SER A 167 0.18 -17.08 2.95
CA SER A 167 0.63 -16.96 1.56
C SER A 167 1.16 -15.56 1.24
N ILE A 168 0.48 -14.50 1.72
CA ILE A 168 0.93 -13.13 1.55
C ILE A 168 2.22 -12.88 2.33
N MET A 169 2.34 -13.40 3.56
CA MET A 169 3.55 -13.23 4.36
C MET A 169 4.76 -13.93 3.72
N GLU A 170 4.61 -15.15 3.19
CA GLU A 170 5.68 -15.80 2.42
C GLU A 170 6.02 -15.02 1.14
N PHE A 171 5.02 -14.48 0.47
CA PHE A 171 5.24 -13.59 -0.68
C PHE A 171 6.07 -12.36 -0.31
N PHE A 172 5.82 -11.69 0.81
CA PHE A 172 6.62 -10.58 1.30
C PHE A 172 8.02 -11.01 1.73
N LYS A 173 8.13 -12.14 2.42
CA LYS A 173 9.41 -12.68 2.91
C LYS A 173 10.43 -12.88 1.80
N GLU A 174 10.00 -13.40 0.64
CA GLU A 174 10.88 -13.52 -0.51
C GLU A 174 11.39 -12.16 -1.02
N ARG A 175 10.56 -11.09 -0.96
CA ARG A 175 10.95 -9.74 -1.39
C ARG A 175 11.92 -9.10 -0.42
N ILE A 176 11.70 -9.30 0.87
CA ILE A 176 12.63 -8.84 1.92
C ILE A 176 14.00 -9.49 1.74
N LYS A 177 14.04 -10.81 1.48
CA LYS A 177 15.31 -11.52 1.21
C LYS A 177 16.08 -10.92 0.04
N ASN A 178 15.38 -10.65 -1.06
CA ASN A 178 15.99 -10.05 -2.24
C ASN A 178 16.46 -8.62 -1.96
N LEU A 179 15.63 -7.79 -1.33
CA LEU A 179 15.95 -6.41 -0.97
C LEU A 179 17.20 -6.34 -0.07
N PHE A 180 17.29 -7.17 0.95
CA PHE A 180 18.44 -7.18 1.86
C PHE A 180 19.71 -7.73 1.18
N ARG A 181 19.57 -8.68 0.27
CA ARG A 181 20.68 -9.16 -0.55
C ARG A 181 21.24 -8.04 -1.44
N ASP A 182 20.37 -7.26 -2.07
CA ASP A 182 20.76 -6.12 -2.92
C ASP A 182 21.44 -5.01 -2.11
N LEU A 183 21.09 -4.87 -0.83
CA LEU A 183 21.74 -3.97 0.14
C LEU A 183 23.06 -4.53 0.72
N GLY A 184 23.47 -5.73 0.33
CA GLY A 184 24.69 -6.38 0.82
C GLY A 184 24.60 -6.87 2.28
N ILE A 185 23.40 -7.03 2.83
CA ILE A 185 23.18 -7.52 4.19
C ILE A 185 23.40 -9.03 4.25
N ARG A 186 24.10 -9.48 5.29
CA ARG A 186 24.40 -10.91 5.47
C ARG A 186 23.13 -11.73 5.71
N TYR A 187 23.13 -12.95 5.19
CA TYR A 187 21.96 -13.85 5.19
C TYR A 187 21.46 -14.19 6.61
N ASP A 188 22.38 -14.34 7.57
CA ASP A 188 22.05 -14.61 8.98
C ASP A 188 21.28 -13.46 9.66
N VAL A 189 21.58 -12.22 9.28
CA VAL A 189 20.85 -11.01 9.75
C VAL A 189 19.46 -10.94 9.10
N ILE A 190 19.34 -11.39 7.86
CA ILE A 190 18.07 -11.43 7.14
C ILE A 190 17.08 -12.37 7.84
N ASP A 191 17.50 -13.56 8.20
CA ASP A 191 16.64 -14.54 8.88
C ASP A 191 16.16 -14.05 10.25
N LEU A 192 17.01 -13.37 11.02
CA LEU A 192 16.64 -12.75 12.30
C LEU A 192 15.61 -11.62 12.11
N SER A 193 15.80 -10.77 11.10
CA SER A 193 14.85 -9.68 10.80
C SER A 193 13.49 -10.18 10.36
N LEU A 194 13.45 -11.30 9.63
CA LEU A 194 12.19 -11.93 9.19
C LEU A 194 11.36 -12.46 10.36
N ILE A 195 12.00 -12.93 11.43
CA ILE A 195 11.31 -13.35 12.65
C ILE A 195 10.64 -12.14 13.32
N HIS A 196 11.34 -11.00 13.41
CA HIS A 196 10.78 -9.79 14.01
C HIS A 196 9.66 -9.13 13.19
N ILE A 197 9.70 -9.23 11.86
CA ILE A 197 8.63 -8.70 10.99
C ILE A 197 7.37 -9.57 11.10
N SER A 198 7.51 -10.88 11.33
CA SER A 198 6.39 -11.81 11.48
C SER A 198 5.83 -11.91 12.91
N GLU A 199 6.66 -11.65 13.92
CA GLU A 199 6.28 -11.69 15.32
C GLU A 199 6.75 -10.39 16.01
N PRO A 200 5.87 -9.38 16.16
CA PRO A 200 6.22 -8.20 16.93
C PRO A 200 6.51 -8.63 18.38
N THR A 201 7.72 -8.37 18.84
CA THR A 201 8.09 -8.54 20.25
C THR A 201 7.17 -7.67 21.10
N ARG A 202 6.24 -8.28 21.82
CA ARG A 202 5.53 -7.61 22.90
C ARG A 202 6.55 -7.13 23.93
N PRO A 203 6.43 -5.88 24.41
CA PRO A 203 7.24 -5.40 25.51
C PRO A 203 7.03 -6.23 26.78
#